data_83c2349518e3a8a20afc6e22dae2b709
#
_entry.id   83c2349518e3a8a20afc6e22dae2b709
#
_cell.length_a   1.000
_cell.length_b   1.000
_cell.length_c   1.000
_cell.angle_alpha   90.00
_cell.angle_beta   90.00
_cell.angle_gamma   90.00
#
_symmetry.space_group_name_H-M   'P 1'
#
loop_
_entity.id
_entity.type
_entity.pdbx_description
1 polymer ?
#
loop_
_entity_poly.entity_id
_entity_poly.type
_entity_poly.pdbx_seq_one_letter_code
_entity_poly.pdbx_strand_id
1 'polypeptide(L)'
;IPVTELVYTTRRAQRALLNYFYNHRSQGTSIRWNEGLHDTYYRFYPDGRIGHATMPYMMSRIVDVKAAFEAIPVNQEALMMPITMTFAVKDVLCSWNEGRYEVQYGSALTPSVKKISDTIEDETDITIEVGALSQLLMGTLTARDLAFEGKLSVSEEWLDYFDILYPEQKTYINEWW
;
A
#
# COMPACT_ATOMS: atom_id res chain seq x y z
N ILE A 1 19.20 -4.37 -23.68
CA ILE A 1 19.38 -2.96 -23.37
C ILE A 1 18.75 -2.70 -22.02
N PRO A 2 19.51 -2.41 -20.95
CA PRO A 2 18.97 -1.99 -19.68
C PRO A 2 18.49 -0.53 -19.79
N VAL A 3 17.35 -0.24 -19.19
CA VAL A 3 16.77 1.10 -19.05
C VAL A 3 16.52 1.32 -17.56
N THR A 4 17.10 2.36 -17.00
CA THR A 4 17.03 2.62 -15.57
C THR A 4 15.61 2.99 -15.16
N GLU A 5 14.97 3.82 -15.96
CA GLU A 5 13.62 4.30 -15.70
C GLU A 5 12.90 4.63 -17.00
N LEU A 6 11.59 4.37 -17.06
CA LEU A 6 10.74 4.69 -18.19
C LEU A 6 9.54 5.48 -17.70
N VAL A 7 9.57 6.81 -17.91
CA VAL A 7 8.52 7.72 -17.44
C VAL A 7 7.84 8.40 -18.62
N TYR A 8 6.52 8.41 -18.61
CA TYR A 8 5.70 9.10 -19.60
C TYR A 8 4.35 9.53 -18.98
N THR A 9 3.85 10.65 -19.44
CA THR A 9 2.56 11.20 -18.98
C THR A 9 1.45 11.10 -20.03
N THR A 10 1.83 10.75 -21.28
CA THR A 10 0.88 10.62 -22.39
C THR A 10 1.12 9.36 -23.20
N ARG A 11 0.05 8.83 -23.79
CA ARG A 11 0.14 7.69 -24.71
C ARG A 11 1.05 7.96 -25.92
N ARG A 12 1.10 9.20 -26.38
CA ARG A 12 1.99 9.61 -27.47
C ARG A 12 3.45 9.47 -27.06
N ALA A 13 3.81 9.93 -25.86
CA ALA A 13 5.15 9.79 -25.31
C ALA A 13 5.53 8.32 -25.14
N GLN A 14 4.65 7.50 -24.55
CA GLN A 14 4.84 6.06 -24.42
C GLN A 14 5.17 5.41 -25.76
N ARG A 15 4.35 5.66 -26.79
CA ARG A 15 4.59 5.13 -28.14
C ARG A 15 5.92 5.59 -28.74
N ALA A 16 6.29 6.85 -28.53
CA ALA A 16 7.56 7.39 -29.03
C ALA A 16 8.75 6.68 -28.38
N LEU A 17 8.72 6.44 -27.08
CA LEU A 17 9.75 5.68 -26.34
C LEU A 17 9.85 4.23 -26.83
N LEU A 18 8.72 3.55 -26.99
CA LEU A 18 8.70 2.18 -27.51
C LEU A 18 9.22 2.10 -28.95
N ASN A 19 8.89 3.07 -29.80
CA ASN A 19 9.45 3.17 -31.16
C ASN A 19 10.95 3.47 -31.15
N TYR A 20 11.42 4.28 -30.22
CA TYR A 20 12.84 4.51 -30.05
C TYR A 20 13.57 3.19 -29.78
N PHE A 21 13.08 2.37 -28.84
CA PHE A 21 13.65 1.05 -28.57
C PHE A 21 13.60 0.12 -29.80
N TYR A 22 12.47 0.09 -30.50
CA TYR A 22 12.35 -0.68 -31.72
C TYR A 22 13.39 -0.32 -32.78
N ASN A 23 13.69 0.97 -32.94
CA ASN A 23 14.69 1.44 -33.88
C ASN A 23 16.12 1.05 -33.46
N HIS A 24 16.36 0.75 -32.18
CA HIS A 24 17.65 0.29 -31.65
C HIS A 24 17.75 -1.24 -31.53
N ARG A 25 16.84 -2.00 -32.14
CA ARG A 25 16.79 -3.47 -32.06
C ARG A 25 18.05 -4.19 -32.58
N SER A 26 18.87 -3.51 -33.40
CA SER A 26 20.17 -4.05 -33.84
C SER A 26 21.23 -4.06 -32.74
N GLN A 27 21.03 -3.31 -31.67
CA GLN A 27 21.99 -3.16 -30.55
C GLN A 27 21.74 -4.12 -29.39
N GLY A 28 20.66 -4.88 -29.43
CA GLY A 28 20.32 -5.82 -28.37
C GLY A 28 19.09 -6.66 -28.68
N THR A 29 19.03 -7.83 -28.08
CA THR A 29 17.94 -8.81 -28.26
C THR A 29 16.77 -8.62 -27.30
N SER A 30 16.97 -7.86 -26.24
CA SER A 30 15.96 -7.58 -25.22
C SER A 30 16.13 -6.20 -24.61
N ILE A 31 15.05 -5.68 -24.08
CA ILE A 31 15.02 -4.44 -23.31
C ILE A 31 14.45 -4.78 -21.95
N ARG A 32 15.03 -4.23 -20.90
CA ARG A 32 14.57 -4.41 -19.50
C ARG A 32 14.47 -3.05 -18.84
N TRP A 33 13.41 -2.85 -18.10
CA TRP A 33 13.24 -1.69 -17.22
C TRP A 33 12.51 -2.09 -15.94
N ASN A 34 12.66 -1.26 -14.91
CA ASN A 34 11.88 -1.39 -13.69
C ASN A 34 10.55 -0.65 -13.86
N GLU A 35 9.48 -1.23 -13.36
CA GLU A 35 8.13 -0.67 -13.43
C GLU A 35 7.39 -0.99 -12.14
N GLY A 36 6.32 -0.26 -11.85
CA GLY A 36 5.44 -0.56 -10.72
C GLY A 36 4.74 -1.91 -10.87
N LEU A 37 4.33 -2.51 -9.76
CA LEU A 37 3.66 -3.82 -9.73
C LEU A 37 2.39 -3.90 -10.59
N HIS A 38 1.79 -2.76 -10.91
CA HIS A 38 0.56 -2.66 -11.71
C HIS A 38 0.81 -2.42 -13.20
N ASP A 39 2.02 -2.74 -13.67
CA ASP A 39 2.31 -2.66 -15.10
C ASP A 39 1.36 -3.52 -15.93
N THR A 40 0.91 -2.96 -17.04
CA THR A 40 -0.03 -3.59 -17.96
C THR A 40 0.51 -3.68 -19.38
N TYR A 41 1.82 -3.61 -19.59
CA TYR A 41 2.45 -3.65 -20.91
C TYR A 41 2.10 -4.90 -21.72
N TYR A 42 1.85 -6.03 -21.04
CA TYR A 42 1.39 -7.26 -21.69
C TYR A 42 0.12 -7.07 -22.53
N ARG A 43 -0.70 -6.06 -22.21
CA ARG A 43 -1.94 -5.74 -22.96
C ARG A 43 -1.67 -5.14 -24.34
N PHE A 44 -0.47 -4.64 -24.58
CA PHE A 44 -0.09 -3.99 -25.83
C PHE A 44 0.60 -4.96 -26.82
N TYR A 45 0.90 -6.17 -26.40
CA TYR A 45 1.63 -7.17 -27.19
C TYR A 45 0.77 -8.41 -27.37
N PRO A 46 0.31 -8.68 -28.63
CA PRO A 46 -0.65 -9.75 -28.91
C PRO A 46 -0.13 -11.17 -28.57
N ASP A 47 1.18 -11.38 -28.61
CA ASP A 47 1.79 -12.68 -28.37
C ASP A 47 2.21 -12.93 -26.92
N GLY A 48 1.98 -11.96 -26.03
CA GLY A 48 2.18 -12.11 -24.60
C GLY A 48 3.61 -12.43 -24.13
N ARG A 49 4.63 -12.27 -24.99
CA ARG A 49 6.02 -12.64 -24.69
C ARG A 49 6.77 -11.57 -23.90
N ILE A 50 6.12 -10.96 -22.91
CA ILE A 50 6.77 -10.09 -21.97
C ILE A 50 7.05 -10.89 -20.70
N GLY A 51 8.33 -11.04 -20.37
CA GLY A 51 8.75 -11.62 -19.11
C GLY A 51 8.59 -10.59 -17.97
N HIS A 52 7.90 -10.97 -16.90
CA HIS A 52 7.80 -10.21 -15.67
C HIS A 52 8.52 -10.94 -14.54
N ALA A 53 9.27 -10.20 -13.72
CA ALA A 53 9.84 -10.70 -12.50
C ALA A 53 9.56 -9.69 -11.40
N THR A 54 8.90 -10.12 -10.33
CA THR A 54 8.66 -9.29 -9.16
C THR A 54 9.83 -9.42 -8.20
N MET A 55 10.38 -8.30 -7.76
CA MET A 55 11.48 -8.27 -6.81
C MET A 55 11.08 -7.39 -5.62
N PRO A 56 10.96 -7.95 -4.40
CA PRO A 56 10.63 -7.19 -3.21
C PRO A 56 11.89 -6.44 -2.73
N TYR A 57 11.99 -5.16 -3.04
CA TYR A 57 13.14 -4.35 -2.66
C TYR A 57 12.94 -3.53 -1.40
N MET A 58 11.71 -3.18 -1.08
CA MET A 58 11.43 -2.31 0.06
C MET A 58 10.65 -3.06 1.13
N MET A 59 11.08 -2.88 2.37
CA MET A 59 10.31 -3.22 3.56
C MET A 59 9.97 -1.92 4.29
N SER A 60 8.71 -1.75 4.67
CA SER A 60 8.27 -0.65 5.51
C SER A 60 7.83 -1.17 6.87
N ARG A 61 8.12 -0.41 7.91
CA ARG A 61 7.66 -0.70 9.27
C ARG A 61 7.23 0.58 9.98
N ILE A 62 6.08 0.55 10.59
CA ILE A 62 5.65 1.60 11.50
C ILE A 62 6.47 1.54 12.79
N VAL A 63 7.10 2.65 13.14
CA VAL A 63 7.87 2.81 14.37
C VAL A 63 7.12 3.60 15.45
N ASP A 64 6.08 4.33 15.05
CA ASP A 64 5.15 5.04 15.93
C ASP A 64 3.74 4.95 15.32
N VAL A 65 2.89 4.16 15.96
CA VAL A 65 1.53 3.87 15.46
C VAL A 65 0.68 5.11 15.40
N LYS A 66 0.70 5.93 16.46
CA LYS A 66 -0.07 7.18 16.50
C LYS A 66 0.36 8.14 15.40
N ALA A 67 1.66 8.40 15.31
CA ALA A 67 2.21 9.31 14.31
C ALA A 67 1.95 8.82 12.88
N ALA A 68 1.99 7.50 12.64
CA ALA A 68 1.71 6.91 11.33
C ALA A 68 0.26 7.16 10.88
N PHE A 69 -0.72 6.93 11.74
CA PHE A 69 -2.12 7.22 11.43
C PHE A 69 -2.34 8.72 11.17
N GLU A 70 -1.76 9.60 12.02
CA GLU A 70 -1.93 11.04 11.90
C GLU A 70 -1.18 11.65 10.70
N ALA A 71 -0.20 10.95 10.15
CA ALA A 71 0.57 11.41 8.98
C ALA A 71 -0.02 10.96 7.64
N ILE A 72 -0.76 9.84 7.60
CA ILE A 72 -1.24 9.25 6.35
C ILE A 72 -2.66 9.78 6.05
N PRO A 73 -2.82 10.52 4.94
CA PRO A 73 -4.14 10.97 4.51
C PRO A 73 -5.05 9.79 4.15
N VAL A 74 -6.29 9.88 4.55
CA VAL A 74 -7.33 8.89 4.21
C VAL A 74 -8.49 9.53 3.47
N ASN A 75 -9.22 8.75 2.71
CA ASN A 75 -10.37 9.23 1.94
C ASN A 75 -11.61 9.39 2.84
N GLN A 76 -11.57 10.38 3.75
CA GLN A 76 -12.66 10.62 4.69
C GLN A 76 -13.90 11.25 4.03
N GLU A 77 -13.76 11.87 2.86
CA GLU A 77 -14.89 12.48 2.13
C GLU A 77 -15.93 11.43 1.70
N ALA A 78 -15.52 10.16 1.58
CA ALA A 78 -16.41 9.06 1.25
C ALA A 78 -17.19 8.53 2.46
N LEU A 79 -16.90 8.98 3.67
CA LEU A 79 -17.66 8.62 4.86
C LEU A 79 -18.92 9.49 4.96
N MET A 80 -20.07 8.85 5.14
CA MET A 80 -21.35 9.55 5.31
C MET A 80 -21.44 10.27 6.67
N MET A 81 -20.72 9.79 7.66
CA MET A 81 -20.65 10.35 9.02
C MET A 81 -19.29 10.03 9.66
N PRO A 82 -18.88 10.80 10.67
CA PRO A 82 -17.69 10.48 11.46
C PRO A 82 -17.83 9.09 12.10
N ILE A 83 -16.75 8.33 12.09
CA ILE A 83 -16.68 7.01 12.72
C ILE A 83 -15.48 6.94 13.67
N THR A 84 -15.61 6.12 14.70
CA THR A 84 -14.53 5.81 15.64
C THR A 84 -14.32 4.32 15.67
N MET A 85 -13.08 3.88 15.57
CA MET A 85 -12.68 2.47 15.61
C MET A 85 -11.63 2.26 16.69
N THR A 86 -11.65 1.11 17.35
CA THR A 86 -10.66 0.72 18.35
C THR A 86 -9.75 -0.35 17.77
N PHE A 87 -8.46 -0.05 17.69
CA PHE A 87 -7.42 -0.94 17.21
C PHE A 87 -6.62 -1.52 18.38
N ALA A 88 -6.52 -2.83 18.48
CA ALA A 88 -5.50 -3.52 19.27
C ALA A 88 -4.29 -3.81 18.37
N VAL A 89 -3.19 -3.13 18.60
CA VAL A 89 -1.95 -3.29 17.82
C VAL A 89 -0.96 -4.14 18.61
N LYS A 90 -0.47 -5.20 17.97
CA LYS A 90 0.59 -6.08 18.48
C LYS A 90 1.93 -5.70 17.88
N ASP A 91 2.95 -5.47 18.71
CA ASP A 91 4.31 -5.20 18.28
C ASP A 91 5.35 -5.85 19.20
N VAL A 92 5.90 -6.98 18.76
CA VAL A 92 6.88 -7.75 19.52
C VAL A 92 8.23 -7.04 19.66
N LEU A 93 8.58 -6.13 18.73
CA LEU A 93 9.88 -5.47 18.72
C LEU A 93 9.87 -4.10 19.39
N CYS A 94 8.76 -3.36 19.22
CA CYS A 94 8.64 -2.00 19.72
C CYS A 94 7.48 -1.93 20.72
N SER A 95 7.75 -2.26 21.98
CA SER A 95 6.74 -2.35 23.04
C SER A 95 5.93 -1.06 23.24
N TRP A 96 6.48 0.09 22.88
CA TRP A 96 5.74 1.37 22.94
C TRP A 96 4.59 1.47 21.94
N ASN A 97 4.63 0.67 20.86
CA ASN A 97 3.56 0.56 19.88
C ASN A 97 2.45 -0.40 20.32
N GLU A 98 2.77 -1.34 21.20
CA GLU A 98 1.77 -2.29 21.66
C GLU A 98 0.71 -1.60 22.50
N GLY A 99 -0.56 -1.97 22.28
CA GLY A 99 -1.67 -1.45 23.03
C GLY A 99 -2.91 -1.16 22.19
N ARG A 100 -3.86 -0.44 22.79
CA ARG A 100 -5.12 -0.07 22.15
C ARG A 100 -5.13 1.40 21.77
N TYR A 101 -5.65 1.65 20.57
CA TYR A 101 -5.73 2.97 19.96
C TYR A 101 -7.16 3.25 19.54
N GLU A 102 -7.71 4.35 19.99
CA GLU A 102 -8.93 4.93 19.46
C GLU A 102 -8.58 5.81 18.27
N VAL A 103 -9.13 5.51 17.10
CA VAL A 103 -8.90 6.24 15.86
C VAL A 103 -10.22 6.83 15.39
N GLN A 104 -10.27 8.15 15.31
CA GLN A 104 -11.47 8.92 14.95
C GLN A 104 -11.29 9.46 13.53
N TYR A 105 -12.16 9.03 12.63
CA TYR A 105 -12.27 9.49 11.26
C TYR A 105 -13.39 10.50 11.14
N GLY A 106 -13.13 11.64 10.53
CA GLY A 106 -14.11 12.72 10.42
C GLY A 106 -13.88 13.56 9.16
N SER A 107 -14.04 14.88 9.25
CA SER A 107 -13.88 15.79 8.11
C SER A 107 -12.43 16.23 7.85
N ALA A 108 -11.49 15.88 8.72
CA ALA A 108 -10.09 16.22 8.53
C ALA A 108 -9.41 15.26 7.55
N LEU A 109 -8.32 15.67 6.91
CA LEU A 109 -7.59 14.85 5.93
C LEU A 109 -6.96 13.61 6.58
N THR A 110 -6.54 13.69 7.83
CA THR A 110 -5.96 12.62 8.62
C THR A 110 -6.83 12.31 9.84
N PRO A 111 -6.86 11.06 10.33
CA PRO A 111 -7.60 10.72 11.53
C PRO A 111 -6.95 11.33 12.80
N SER A 112 -7.75 11.48 13.85
CA SER A 112 -7.26 11.78 15.19
C SER A 112 -7.05 10.49 15.96
N VAL A 113 -5.93 10.35 16.66
CA VAL A 113 -5.55 9.11 17.32
C VAL A 113 -5.16 9.30 18.77
N LYS A 114 -5.71 8.45 19.61
CA LYS A 114 -5.39 8.43 21.04
C LYS A 114 -5.05 7.00 21.47
N LYS A 115 -3.88 6.79 22.08
CA LYS A 115 -3.58 5.55 22.76
C LYS A 115 -4.40 5.50 24.07
N ILE A 116 -5.25 4.52 24.23
CA ILE A 116 -6.18 4.39 25.36
C ILE A 116 -5.76 3.34 26.38
N SER A 117 -4.88 2.40 25.98
CA SER A 117 -4.35 1.36 26.87
C SER A 117 -3.01 0.83 26.35
N ASP A 118 -2.14 0.40 27.25
CA ASP A 118 -0.91 -0.35 26.94
C ASP A 118 -1.15 -1.87 26.88
N THR A 119 -2.37 -2.33 27.16
CA THR A 119 -2.76 -3.73 27.07
C THR A 119 -3.76 -3.94 25.94
N ILE A 120 -3.81 -5.17 25.41
CA ILE A 120 -4.69 -5.59 24.31
C ILE A 120 -5.78 -6.57 24.75
N GLU A 121 -5.95 -6.77 26.07
CA GLU A 121 -6.80 -7.83 26.63
C GLU A 121 -8.31 -7.56 26.56
N ASP A 122 -8.72 -6.32 26.35
CA ASP A 122 -10.14 -5.98 26.25
C ASP A 122 -10.67 -6.15 24.83
N GLU A 123 -12.00 -6.16 24.70
CA GLU A 123 -12.70 -6.22 23.42
C GLU A 123 -12.35 -5.02 22.55
N THR A 124 -11.99 -5.28 21.29
CA THR A 124 -11.65 -4.27 20.29
C THR A 124 -12.33 -4.60 18.96
N ASP A 125 -12.64 -3.55 18.18
CA ASP A 125 -13.21 -3.73 16.84
C ASP A 125 -12.22 -4.46 15.91
N ILE A 126 -10.93 -4.17 16.11
CA ILE A 126 -9.87 -4.56 15.21
C ILE A 126 -8.65 -5.05 15.98
N THR A 127 -8.12 -6.21 15.62
CA THR A 127 -6.82 -6.68 16.10
C THR A 127 -5.87 -6.88 14.93
N ILE A 128 -4.68 -6.28 15.00
CA ILE A 128 -3.71 -6.26 13.91
C ILE A 128 -2.27 -6.27 14.43
N GLU A 129 -1.38 -6.98 13.74
CA GLU A 129 0.06 -6.87 13.95
C GLU A 129 0.62 -5.62 13.25
N VAL A 130 1.66 -5.01 13.84
CA VAL A 130 2.26 -3.78 13.30
C VAL A 130 2.77 -3.94 11.86
N GLY A 131 3.24 -5.14 11.48
CA GLY A 131 3.65 -5.42 10.09
C GLY A 131 2.48 -5.37 9.12
N ALA A 132 1.33 -5.95 9.48
CA ALA A 132 0.11 -5.90 8.71
C ALA A 132 -0.47 -4.47 8.68
N LEU A 133 -0.42 -3.76 9.81
CA LEU A 133 -0.81 -2.34 9.86
C LEU A 133 0.06 -1.49 8.92
N SER A 134 1.36 -1.78 8.82
CA SER A 134 2.25 -1.10 7.86
C SER A 134 1.81 -1.34 6.42
N GLN A 135 1.44 -2.57 6.08
CA GLN A 135 0.95 -2.93 4.74
C GLN A 135 -0.38 -2.23 4.42
N LEU A 136 -1.30 -2.19 5.37
CA LEU A 136 -2.59 -1.52 5.24
C LEU A 136 -2.41 -0.01 5.01
N LEU A 137 -1.68 0.66 5.90
CA LEU A 137 -1.52 2.12 5.83
C LEU A 137 -0.71 2.57 4.59
N MET A 138 0.22 1.74 4.12
CA MET A 138 0.96 2.01 2.87
C MET A 138 0.17 1.59 1.62
N GLY A 139 -0.98 0.96 1.77
CA GLY A 139 -1.84 0.51 0.67
C GLY A 139 -1.23 -0.62 -0.17
N THR A 140 -0.32 -1.40 0.38
CA THR A 140 0.29 -2.54 -0.35
C THR A 140 -0.58 -3.79 -0.33
N LEU A 141 -1.42 -3.93 0.68
CA LEU A 141 -2.47 -4.95 0.78
C LEU A 141 -3.75 -4.29 1.29
N THR A 142 -4.88 -4.80 0.83
CA THR A 142 -6.19 -4.39 1.33
C THR A 142 -6.49 -5.00 2.69
N ALA A 143 -7.47 -4.46 3.41
CA ALA A 143 -7.93 -5.06 4.66
C ALA A 143 -8.48 -6.46 4.44
N ARG A 144 -9.13 -6.73 3.31
CA ARG A 144 -9.64 -8.05 2.94
C ARG A 144 -8.53 -9.05 2.71
N ASP A 145 -7.43 -8.65 2.04
CA ASP A 145 -6.26 -9.52 1.88
C ASP A 145 -5.65 -9.89 3.22
N LEU A 146 -5.48 -8.91 4.11
CA LEU A 146 -4.93 -9.12 5.45
C LEU A 146 -5.83 -9.98 6.33
N ALA A 147 -7.14 -9.82 6.23
CA ALA A 147 -8.12 -10.68 6.94
C ALA A 147 -8.09 -12.11 6.39
N PHE A 148 -8.02 -12.28 5.08
CA PHE A 148 -7.88 -13.58 4.43
C PHE A 148 -6.59 -14.30 4.84
N GLU A 149 -5.48 -13.57 4.98
CA GLU A 149 -4.20 -14.10 5.45
C GLU A 149 -4.18 -14.35 6.98
N GLY A 150 -5.24 -14.00 7.72
CA GLY A 150 -5.31 -14.14 9.18
C GLY A 150 -4.45 -13.15 9.96
N LYS A 151 -3.99 -12.08 9.31
CA LYS A 151 -3.17 -11.01 9.90
C LYS A 151 -3.97 -9.84 10.47
N LEU A 152 -5.24 -9.78 10.14
CA LEU A 152 -6.21 -8.80 10.61
C LEU A 152 -7.44 -9.54 11.11
N SER A 153 -7.81 -9.30 12.36
CA SER A 153 -9.08 -9.77 12.93
C SER A 153 -10.04 -8.59 13.02
N VAL A 154 -11.14 -8.67 12.31
CA VAL A 154 -12.12 -7.59 12.14
C VAL A 154 -13.45 -8.17 11.68
N SER A 155 -14.57 -7.52 12.00
CA SER A 155 -15.87 -7.91 11.46
C SER A 155 -16.02 -7.51 9.99
N GLU A 156 -16.85 -8.25 9.24
CA GLU A 156 -17.12 -7.99 7.82
C GLU A 156 -17.61 -6.57 7.56
N GLU A 157 -18.37 -6.01 8.48
CA GLU A 157 -18.90 -4.64 8.41
C GLU A 157 -17.78 -3.60 8.31
N TRP A 158 -16.68 -3.78 9.06
CA TRP A 158 -15.57 -2.85 9.04
C TRP A 158 -14.70 -2.97 7.79
N LEU A 159 -14.68 -4.10 7.10
CA LEU A 159 -13.90 -4.28 5.87
C LEU A 159 -14.32 -3.29 4.77
N ASP A 160 -15.62 -3.00 4.63
CA ASP A 160 -16.12 -2.04 3.65
C ASP A 160 -15.62 -0.61 3.94
N TYR A 161 -15.54 -0.23 5.23
CA TYR A 161 -14.96 1.05 5.62
C TYR A 161 -13.47 1.12 5.32
N PHE A 162 -12.73 0.03 5.55
CA PHE A 162 -11.30 0.00 5.25
C PHE A 162 -10.99 0.13 3.76
N ASP A 163 -11.78 -0.49 2.90
CA ASP A 163 -11.60 -0.38 1.45
C ASP A 163 -11.79 1.07 0.96
N ILE A 164 -12.59 1.86 1.68
CA ILE A 164 -12.79 3.29 1.42
C ILE A 164 -11.66 4.14 2.00
N LEU A 165 -11.27 3.87 3.26
CA LEU A 165 -10.29 4.66 4.00
C LEU A 165 -8.86 4.41 3.54
N TYR A 166 -8.52 3.15 3.27
CA TYR A 166 -7.18 2.67 2.93
C TYR A 166 -7.22 1.80 1.65
N PRO A 167 -7.58 2.39 0.51
CA PRO A 167 -7.61 1.64 -0.75
C PRO A 167 -6.20 1.21 -1.16
N GLU A 168 -6.11 0.13 -1.94
CA GLU A 168 -4.85 -0.31 -2.53
C GLU A 168 -4.18 0.83 -3.29
N GLN A 169 -2.88 1.03 -3.04
CA GLN A 169 -2.06 2.06 -3.66
C GLN A 169 -1.05 1.45 -4.62
N LYS A 170 -0.77 2.17 -5.69
CA LYS A 170 0.31 1.81 -6.61
C LYS A 170 1.64 2.25 -6.04
N THR A 171 2.21 1.43 -5.18
CA THR A 171 3.52 1.71 -4.59
C THR A 171 4.63 1.39 -5.58
N TYR A 172 5.60 2.29 -5.71
CA TYR A 172 6.75 2.13 -6.58
C TYR A 172 7.95 2.87 -6.00
N ILE A 173 9.11 2.23 -6.02
CA ILE A 173 10.40 2.84 -5.71
C ILE A 173 11.45 2.37 -6.70
N ASN A 174 12.25 3.28 -7.22
CA ASN A 174 13.35 3.00 -8.15
C ASN A 174 14.63 3.72 -7.70
N GLU A 175 14.80 3.88 -6.41
CA GLU A 175 16.00 4.47 -5.81
C GLU A 175 16.86 3.38 -5.20
N TRP A 176 18.16 3.44 -5.48
CA TRP A 176 19.16 2.49 -5.00
C TRP A 176 20.21 3.26 -4.18
N TRP A 177 20.43 2.86 -2.96
CA TRP A 177 21.49 3.37 -2.07
C TRP A 177 22.51 2.31 -1.76
#